data_d59fdf914c4b002c96cab72bc92fe5f3
#
_entry.id   d59fdf914c4b002c96cab72bc92fe5f3
#
_cell.length_a   1.000
_cell.length_b   1.000
_cell.length_c   1.000
_cell.angle_alpha   90.00
_cell.angle_beta   90.00
_cell.angle_gamma   90.00
#
_symmetry.space_group_name_H-M   'P 1'
#
loop_
_entity.id
_entity.type
_entity.pdbx_description
1 polymer ?
#
loop_
_entity_poly.entity_id
_entity_poly.type
_entity_poly.pdbx_seq_one_letter_code
_entity_poly.pdbx_strand_id
1 'polypeptide(L)'
;MENLVFYQYNIFENNNLISHFPNGISLGLDVFDYDSTIGNYDVSPTINPSIFTSLFPDSVTFKVQHIIGTGLNDYKLNDTLCYIQQFNSSFAYDDGGAESAYGINISGAKLAYQFKLNRPDTLRAIEMYFPQMLDSVNHIPFYLTVWNNNAGQPGSILHQQEVYPNHTENGEFHYYYLDSLFQMIGTFYVGWEQTTNDLLNIGLDKNKSANQFMFYNIGSGWTNSSYPGSWMIRPIVSMDEIILTQEEIKMDNFKLYPNPAKQELNILFSTIDNLILIYNLQGELVKNSFVSTNYCKLNITDLSSGMYVLEVKNNKVRNFQKFIIE
;
A
#
# COMPACT_ATOMS: atom_id res chain seq x y z
N MET A 1 34.75 27.57 7.11
CA MET A 1 34.29 26.22 6.81
C MET A 1 34.15 25.52 8.14
N GLU A 2 32.95 25.02 8.45
CA GLU A 2 32.73 24.19 9.63
C GLU A 2 33.30 22.81 9.33
N ASN A 3 34.17 22.32 10.18
CA ASN A 3 34.79 21.01 9.99
C ASN A 3 33.80 19.95 10.42
N LEU A 4 33.57 18.96 9.60
CA LEU A 4 32.85 17.74 9.97
C LEU A 4 33.56 17.06 11.14
N VAL A 5 32.84 16.81 12.23
CA VAL A 5 33.42 16.26 13.45
C VAL A 5 33.27 14.75 13.51
N PHE A 6 32.14 14.23 13.04
CA PHE A 6 31.90 12.78 12.93
C PHE A 6 30.80 12.44 11.93
N TYR A 7 30.85 11.23 11.43
CA TYR A 7 29.80 10.59 10.67
C TYR A 7 29.56 9.18 11.23
N GLN A 8 28.30 8.82 11.35
CA GLN A 8 27.91 7.47 11.69
C GLN A 8 26.66 7.08 10.93
N TYR A 9 26.45 5.80 10.72
CA TYR A 9 25.14 5.28 10.34
C TYR A 9 24.72 4.12 11.24
N ASN A 10 23.41 4.02 11.43
CA ASN A 10 22.75 2.96 12.16
C ASN A 10 21.77 2.25 11.23
N ILE A 11 21.73 0.92 11.30
CA ILE A 11 20.74 0.13 10.59
C ILE A 11 19.89 -0.58 11.64
N PHE A 12 18.60 -0.34 11.55
CA PHE A 12 17.61 -0.97 12.43
C PHE A 12 16.75 -1.92 11.60
N GLU A 13 16.43 -3.09 12.17
CA GLU A 13 15.42 -4.01 11.70
C GLU A 13 14.25 -4.01 12.70
N ASN A 14 13.05 -3.67 12.25
CA ASN A 14 11.85 -3.54 13.09
C ASN A 14 12.13 -2.75 14.39
N ASN A 15 12.83 -1.60 14.26
CA ASN A 15 13.30 -0.73 15.34
C ASN A 15 14.42 -1.29 16.25
N ASN A 16 14.93 -2.50 16.01
CA ASN A 16 16.08 -3.04 16.73
C ASN A 16 17.36 -2.67 15.97
N LEU A 17 18.34 -2.11 16.66
CA LEU A 17 19.65 -1.81 16.06
C LEU A 17 20.37 -3.13 15.74
N ILE A 18 20.66 -3.36 14.44
CA ILE A 18 21.33 -4.59 13.97
C ILE A 18 22.73 -4.31 13.44
N SER A 19 23.01 -3.08 13.04
CA SER A 19 24.34 -2.69 12.58
C SER A 19 24.61 -1.22 12.89
N HIS A 20 25.84 -0.91 13.18
CA HIS A 20 26.33 0.41 13.50
C HIS A 20 27.71 0.63 12.85
N PHE A 21 27.91 1.80 12.26
CA PHE A 21 29.22 2.22 11.76
C PHE A 21 29.56 3.60 12.34
N PRO A 22 30.79 3.82 12.74
CA PRO A 22 31.90 2.85 12.83
C PRO A 22 31.64 1.79 13.88
N ASN A 23 32.16 0.57 13.65
CA ASN A 23 32.09 -0.52 14.62
C ASN A 23 32.86 -0.13 15.88
N GLY A 24 32.14 0.04 17.00
CA GLY A 24 32.72 0.46 18.26
C GLY A 24 32.39 1.91 18.62
N ILE A 25 33.07 2.43 19.65
CA ILE A 25 32.87 3.81 20.11
C ILE A 25 33.22 4.74 18.96
N SER A 26 32.29 5.63 18.60
CA SER A 26 32.54 6.71 17.66
C SER A 26 33.73 7.54 18.12
N LEU A 27 34.90 7.23 17.64
CA LEU A 27 36.03 8.14 17.71
C LEU A 27 35.76 9.12 16.59
N GLY A 28 35.15 10.28 16.94
CA GLY A 28 35.07 11.37 16.01
C GLY A 28 36.43 11.63 15.45
N LEU A 29 36.69 11.31 14.19
CA LEU A 29 37.86 11.74 13.47
C LEU A 29 37.86 11.20 12.03
N ASP A 30 38.02 12.14 11.10
CA ASP A 30 38.63 11.95 9.77
C ASP A 30 38.04 10.87 8.84
N VAL A 31 36.75 10.77 8.80
CA VAL A 31 36.10 9.89 7.84
C VAL A 31 35.87 10.60 6.49
N PHE A 32 36.03 11.92 6.47
CA PHE A 32 35.78 12.73 5.29
C PHE A 32 36.95 13.67 5.01
N ASP A 33 37.58 13.45 3.86
CA ASP A 33 38.49 14.42 3.28
C ASP A 33 37.73 15.22 2.21
N TYR A 34 37.74 16.55 2.34
CA TYR A 34 37.11 17.42 1.35
C TYR A 34 38.10 17.69 0.22
N ASP A 35 37.90 17.09 -0.92
CA ASP A 35 38.64 17.42 -2.12
C ASP A 35 38.18 18.78 -2.67
N SER A 36 38.93 19.81 -2.39
CA SER A 36 38.68 21.18 -2.82
C SER A 36 38.79 21.37 -4.34
N THR A 37 39.37 20.41 -5.07
CA THR A 37 39.53 20.50 -6.52
C THR A 37 38.30 20.06 -7.28
N ILE A 38 37.56 19.11 -6.72
CA ILE A 38 36.31 18.59 -7.31
C ILE A 38 35.06 19.06 -6.56
N GLY A 39 35.23 19.74 -5.42
CA GLY A 39 34.11 20.24 -4.62
C GLY A 39 33.29 19.14 -3.93
N ASN A 40 33.82 17.95 -3.76
CA ASN A 40 33.19 16.83 -3.14
C ASN A 40 33.95 16.38 -1.89
N TYR A 41 33.21 15.76 -0.96
CA TYR A 41 33.81 14.96 0.09
C TYR A 41 34.06 13.54 -0.43
N ASP A 42 35.31 13.11 -0.30
CA ASP A 42 35.63 11.70 -0.55
C ASP A 42 35.13 10.88 0.67
N VAL A 43 33.97 10.25 0.51
CA VAL A 43 33.39 9.41 1.52
C VAL A 43 33.99 8.03 1.42
N SER A 44 35.03 7.78 2.15
CA SER A 44 35.47 6.42 2.40
C SER A 44 35.06 6.02 3.80
N PRO A 45 33.88 5.40 3.96
CA PRO A 45 33.91 3.96 4.08
C PRO A 45 33.14 3.33 2.93
N THR A 46 33.70 2.26 2.41
CA THR A 46 32.96 1.33 1.58
C THR A 46 31.85 0.79 2.47
N ILE A 47 30.60 1.28 2.23
CA ILE A 47 29.43 0.61 2.80
C ILE A 47 29.41 -0.76 2.12
N ASN A 48 29.92 -1.78 2.77
CA ASN A 48 29.63 -3.13 2.36
C ASN A 48 28.12 -3.31 2.47
N PRO A 49 27.38 -3.52 1.37
CA PRO A 49 25.98 -3.83 1.45
C PRO A 49 25.86 -5.14 2.21
N SER A 50 25.61 -5.05 3.51
CA SER A 50 25.29 -6.22 4.30
C SER A 50 23.97 -6.73 3.76
N ILE A 51 23.96 -7.93 3.20
CA ILE A 51 22.72 -8.61 2.89
C ILE A 51 22.13 -9.03 4.22
N PHE A 52 21.17 -8.26 4.70
CA PHE A 52 20.45 -8.62 5.91
C PHE A 52 19.40 -9.66 5.53
N THR A 53 19.51 -10.84 6.10
CA THR A 53 18.46 -11.86 6.05
C THR A 53 17.61 -11.70 7.29
N SER A 54 16.39 -11.19 7.11
CA SER A 54 15.44 -11.14 8.22
C SER A 54 15.00 -12.55 8.62
N LEU A 55 14.83 -12.75 9.92
CA LEU A 55 14.18 -13.94 10.48
C LEU A 55 12.64 -13.83 10.46
N PHE A 56 12.11 -12.66 10.08
CA PHE A 56 10.66 -12.42 10.00
C PHE A 56 10.15 -12.85 8.62
N PRO A 57 9.21 -13.82 8.57
CA PRO A 57 8.77 -14.40 7.29
C PRO A 57 7.91 -13.44 6.45
N ASP A 58 7.11 -12.56 7.06
CA ASP A 58 5.99 -11.88 6.39
C ASP A 58 6.28 -10.42 6.06
N SER A 59 6.94 -9.70 6.96
CA SER A 59 7.31 -8.31 6.72
C SER A 59 8.52 -7.89 7.53
N VAL A 60 9.32 -6.99 6.98
CA VAL A 60 10.45 -6.38 7.68
C VAL A 60 10.60 -4.92 7.28
N THR A 61 10.90 -4.09 8.27
CA THR A 61 11.22 -2.68 8.05
C THR A 61 12.66 -2.45 8.41
N PHE A 62 13.47 -2.01 7.44
CA PHE A 62 14.80 -1.51 7.67
C PHE A 62 14.77 0.02 7.71
N LYS A 63 15.35 0.59 8.76
CA LYS A 63 15.62 2.02 8.85
C LYS A 63 17.12 2.24 8.83
N VAL A 64 17.62 2.94 7.82
CA VAL A 64 19.00 3.40 7.74
C VAL A 64 19.04 4.86 8.19
N GLN A 65 19.76 5.13 9.25
CA GLN A 65 19.91 6.46 9.82
C GLN A 65 21.36 6.91 9.65
N HIS A 66 21.56 7.99 8.92
CA HIS A 66 22.84 8.67 8.78
C HIS A 66 22.88 9.85 9.73
N ILE A 67 23.92 9.96 10.51
CA ILE A 67 24.12 11.05 11.46
C ILE A 67 25.44 11.71 11.16
N ILE A 68 25.41 13.03 10.98
CA ILE A 68 26.57 13.88 10.73
C ILE A 68 26.71 14.81 11.93
N GLY A 69 27.88 14.95 12.46
CA GLY A 69 28.18 15.95 13.50
C GLY A 69 29.19 16.95 13.02
N THR A 70 28.88 18.23 13.18
CA THR A 70 29.73 19.34 12.90
C THR A 70 30.10 20.06 14.21
N GLY A 71 30.72 21.22 14.17
CA GLY A 71 31.18 21.95 15.34
C GLY A 71 30.07 22.49 16.26
N LEU A 72 30.46 23.17 17.32
CA LEU A 72 29.57 23.60 18.43
C LEU A 72 28.46 24.58 18.05
N ASN A 73 28.47 25.19 16.87
CA ASN A 73 27.50 26.21 16.43
C ASN A 73 26.57 25.73 15.30
N ASP A 74 26.45 24.42 15.12
CA ASP A 74 25.67 23.86 14.05
C ASP A 74 24.19 23.73 14.38
N TYR A 75 23.35 23.77 13.32
CA TYR A 75 21.91 23.59 13.41
C TYR A 75 21.56 22.09 13.40
N LYS A 76 21.37 21.54 14.59
CA LYS A 76 21.24 20.10 14.85
C LYS A 76 20.04 19.39 14.18
N LEU A 77 19.07 20.12 13.66
CA LEU A 77 17.84 19.50 13.10
C LEU A 77 18.04 18.88 11.71
N ASN A 78 19.11 19.20 11.01
CA ASN A 78 19.45 18.62 9.70
C ASN A 78 20.59 17.59 9.75
N ASP A 79 21.10 17.30 10.93
CA ASP A 79 22.24 16.38 11.13
C ASP A 79 21.90 14.91 10.93
N THR A 80 20.62 14.59 10.85
CA THR A 80 20.15 13.20 10.77
C THR A 80 19.26 13.00 9.54
N LEU A 81 19.68 12.10 8.66
CA LEU A 81 18.91 11.64 7.51
C LEU A 81 18.49 10.20 7.71
N CYS A 82 17.20 9.93 7.53
CA CYS A 82 16.63 8.60 7.69
C CYS A 82 16.03 8.09 6.38
N TYR A 83 16.37 6.87 6.01
CA TYR A 83 15.71 6.12 4.95
C TYR A 83 15.00 4.91 5.57
N ILE A 84 13.76 4.71 5.15
CA ILE A 84 12.97 3.55 5.57
C ILE A 84 12.69 2.72 4.33
N GLN A 85 13.03 1.44 4.40
CA GLN A 85 12.68 0.44 3.40
C GLN A 85 11.84 -0.65 4.06
N GLN A 86 10.65 -0.85 3.53
CA GLN A 86 9.75 -1.89 3.98
C GLN A 86 9.71 -3.01 2.94
N PHE A 87 9.81 -4.23 3.44
CA PHE A 87 9.54 -5.44 2.66
C PHE A 87 8.32 -6.09 3.29
N ASN A 88 7.32 -6.28 2.49
CA ASN A 88 6.07 -6.93 2.87
C ASN A 88 5.64 -7.90 1.76
N SER A 89 4.39 -8.33 1.80
CA SER A 89 3.83 -9.23 0.80
C SER A 89 3.60 -8.58 -0.58
N SER A 90 3.78 -7.26 -0.73
CA SER A 90 3.58 -6.56 -1.99
C SER A 90 4.89 -6.17 -2.67
N PHE A 91 4.89 -6.21 -4.01
CA PHE A 91 5.99 -5.74 -4.84
C PHE A 91 5.57 -4.48 -5.57
N ALA A 92 6.32 -3.40 -5.44
CA ALA A 92 6.04 -2.12 -6.05
C ALA A 92 7.28 -1.57 -6.78
N TYR A 93 7.06 -0.90 -7.90
CA TYR A 93 8.05 -0.07 -8.57
C TYR A 93 7.75 1.43 -8.36
N ASP A 94 6.50 1.75 -8.08
CA ASP A 94 6.02 3.11 -7.78
C ASP A 94 6.34 3.53 -6.33
N ASP A 95 6.25 4.82 -6.03
CA ASP A 95 6.47 5.39 -4.69
C ASP A 95 5.16 5.60 -3.89
N GLY A 96 4.02 5.22 -4.46
CA GLY A 96 2.69 5.34 -3.84
C GLY A 96 1.92 6.59 -4.25
N GLY A 97 2.52 7.51 -5.03
CA GLY A 97 1.88 8.71 -5.60
C GLY A 97 1.71 8.61 -7.10
N ALA A 98 0.60 9.11 -7.65
CA ALA A 98 0.37 9.23 -9.08
C ALA A 98 0.49 10.68 -9.52
N GLU A 99 1.49 11.04 -10.33
CA GLU A 99 1.58 12.36 -10.96
C GLU A 99 0.80 12.42 -12.27
N SER A 100 0.43 11.27 -12.81
CA SER A 100 -0.28 11.15 -14.08
C SER A 100 -1.09 9.85 -14.14
N ALA A 101 -1.70 9.59 -15.28
CA ALA A 101 -2.34 8.32 -15.59
C ALA A 101 -1.90 7.79 -16.95
N TYR A 102 -1.94 6.48 -17.09
CA TYR A 102 -1.58 5.78 -18.33
C TYR A 102 -2.75 4.91 -18.78
N GLY A 103 -3.12 5.01 -20.03
CA GLY A 103 -4.18 4.19 -20.63
C GLY A 103 -4.01 4.05 -22.14
N ILE A 104 -4.67 3.06 -22.71
CA ILE A 104 -4.76 2.81 -24.14
C ILE A 104 -6.23 2.79 -24.54
N ASN A 105 -6.59 3.41 -25.68
CA ASN A 105 -7.96 3.49 -26.18
C ASN A 105 -8.24 2.47 -27.29
N ILE A 106 -7.82 1.24 -27.11
CA ILE A 106 -7.97 0.16 -28.10
C ILE A 106 -8.59 -1.07 -27.39
N SER A 107 -9.73 -1.51 -27.90
CA SER A 107 -10.34 -2.77 -27.46
C SER A 107 -9.43 -3.96 -27.74
N GLY A 108 -9.29 -4.86 -26.78
CA GLY A 108 -8.40 -6.02 -26.86
C GLY A 108 -6.91 -5.68 -26.60
N ALA A 109 -6.57 -4.42 -26.33
CA ALA A 109 -5.23 -4.06 -25.91
C ALA A 109 -4.90 -4.70 -24.57
N LYS A 110 -3.65 -5.17 -24.44
CA LYS A 110 -3.13 -5.82 -23.24
C LYS A 110 -1.98 -5.03 -22.69
N LEU A 111 -1.95 -4.86 -21.39
CA LEU A 111 -0.89 -4.21 -20.65
C LEU A 111 -0.38 -5.19 -19.61
N ALA A 112 0.93 -5.36 -19.52
CA ALA A 112 1.55 -6.34 -18.66
C ALA A 112 2.79 -5.77 -17.98
N TYR A 113 2.87 -5.91 -16.67
CA TYR A 113 3.97 -5.41 -15.86
C TYR A 113 4.76 -6.58 -15.29
N GLN A 114 6.05 -6.58 -15.50
CA GLN A 114 6.96 -7.67 -15.14
C GLN A 114 7.35 -7.59 -13.67
N PHE A 115 7.25 -8.72 -12.98
CA PHE A 115 7.78 -8.93 -11.64
C PHE A 115 8.62 -10.20 -11.57
N LYS A 116 9.44 -10.30 -10.53
CA LYS A 116 10.30 -11.47 -10.33
C LYS A 116 10.32 -11.90 -8.87
N LEU A 117 9.96 -13.15 -8.63
CA LEU A 117 10.13 -13.81 -7.35
C LEU A 117 11.42 -14.62 -7.34
N ASN A 118 12.25 -14.43 -6.34
CA ASN A 118 13.50 -15.16 -6.17
C ASN A 118 13.33 -16.50 -5.45
N ARG A 119 12.17 -16.72 -4.83
CA ARG A 119 11.72 -17.97 -4.20
C ARG A 119 10.26 -18.23 -4.53
N PRO A 120 9.78 -19.49 -4.42
CA PRO A 120 8.36 -19.79 -4.63
C PRO A 120 7.52 -19.04 -3.61
N ASP A 121 6.38 -18.50 -4.08
CA ASP A 121 5.39 -17.86 -3.24
C ASP A 121 4.00 -17.94 -3.91
N THR A 122 2.93 -17.68 -3.17
CA THR A 122 1.57 -17.76 -3.67
C THR A 122 1.04 -16.36 -4.02
N LEU A 123 0.71 -16.15 -5.29
CA LEU A 123 0.03 -14.93 -5.73
C LEU A 123 -1.43 -14.97 -5.30
N ARG A 124 -1.89 -13.92 -4.60
CA ARG A 124 -3.21 -13.88 -3.95
C ARG A 124 -4.10 -12.76 -4.43
N ALA A 125 -3.49 -11.61 -4.67
CA ALA A 125 -4.22 -10.42 -5.10
C ALA A 125 -3.31 -9.54 -5.96
N ILE A 126 -3.92 -8.57 -6.61
CA ILE A 126 -3.22 -7.49 -7.31
C ILE A 126 -3.83 -6.19 -6.84
N GLU A 127 -3.02 -5.30 -6.29
CA GLU A 127 -3.41 -3.93 -5.99
C GLU A 127 -3.26 -3.08 -7.24
N MET A 128 -4.28 -2.30 -7.56
CA MET A 128 -4.26 -1.36 -8.67
C MET A 128 -4.89 -0.03 -8.24
N TYR A 129 -4.33 1.07 -8.74
CA TYR A 129 -4.90 2.38 -8.53
C TYR A 129 -5.40 2.97 -9.84
N PHE A 130 -6.70 3.20 -9.93
CA PHE A 130 -7.37 3.85 -11.06
C PHE A 130 -7.81 5.26 -10.66
N PRO A 131 -7.04 6.32 -11.03
CA PRO A 131 -7.44 7.69 -10.74
C PRO A 131 -8.68 8.07 -11.55
N GLN A 132 -9.58 8.80 -10.91
CA GLN A 132 -10.72 9.39 -11.59
C GLN A 132 -10.29 10.66 -12.31
N MET A 133 -10.03 10.56 -13.61
CA MET A 133 -9.53 11.69 -14.41
C MET A 133 -10.63 12.55 -15.01
N LEU A 134 -11.84 11.99 -15.18
CA LEU A 134 -12.99 12.64 -15.81
C LEU A 134 -14.27 12.25 -15.06
N ASP A 135 -15.32 13.08 -15.14
CA ASP A 135 -16.62 12.82 -14.50
C ASP A 135 -17.31 11.55 -15.03
N SER A 136 -17.05 11.18 -16.28
CA SER A 136 -17.54 9.93 -16.90
C SER A 136 -16.40 8.97 -17.11
N VAL A 137 -15.90 8.41 -16.01
CA VAL A 137 -14.83 7.39 -16.08
C VAL A 137 -15.34 6.08 -16.60
N ASN A 138 -14.42 5.31 -17.17
CA ASN A 138 -14.69 3.96 -17.61
C ASN A 138 -15.10 3.06 -16.43
N HIS A 139 -16.34 2.60 -16.45
CA HIS A 139 -16.90 1.63 -15.49
C HIS A 139 -17.08 0.25 -16.11
N ILE A 140 -16.56 0.02 -17.32
CA ILE A 140 -16.69 -1.22 -18.06
C ILE A 140 -15.69 -2.24 -17.53
N PRO A 141 -16.06 -3.52 -17.42
CA PRO A 141 -15.17 -4.54 -16.92
C PRO A 141 -13.95 -4.70 -17.82
N PHE A 142 -12.86 -5.12 -17.21
CA PHE A 142 -11.63 -5.51 -17.88
C PHE A 142 -11.22 -6.92 -17.40
N TYR A 143 -10.35 -7.57 -18.14
CA TYR A 143 -9.80 -8.86 -17.72
C TYR A 143 -8.49 -8.64 -16.98
N LEU A 144 -8.52 -8.76 -15.65
CA LEU A 144 -7.32 -8.86 -14.84
C LEU A 144 -6.58 -10.13 -15.21
N THR A 145 -5.32 -10.03 -15.64
CA THR A 145 -4.62 -11.14 -16.26
C THR A 145 -3.21 -11.31 -15.70
N VAL A 146 -2.82 -12.56 -15.51
CA VAL A 146 -1.47 -12.96 -15.11
C VAL A 146 -0.88 -13.84 -16.22
N TRP A 147 0.33 -13.55 -16.64
CA TRP A 147 1.05 -14.32 -17.68
C TRP A 147 2.33 -14.92 -17.12
N ASN A 148 2.72 -16.06 -17.67
CA ASN A 148 4.06 -16.59 -17.45
C ASN A 148 5.09 -15.81 -18.28
N ASN A 149 6.36 -16.09 -18.00
CA ASN A 149 7.45 -15.53 -18.78
C ASN A 149 7.76 -16.42 -20.02
N ASN A 150 7.82 -15.79 -21.18
CA ASN A 150 8.31 -16.38 -22.40
C ASN A 150 9.47 -15.52 -22.97
N ALA A 151 10.69 -15.95 -22.69
CA ALA A 151 11.91 -15.29 -23.17
C ALA A 151 11.98 -13.77 -22.90
N GLY A 152 11.53 -13.33 -21.70
CA GLY A 152 11.56 -11.93 -21.28
C GLY A 152 10.35 -11.12 -21.71
N GLN A 153 9.30 -11.74 -22.22
CA GLN A 153 8.02 -11.14 -22.58
C GLN A 153 6.85 -11.93 -21.97
N PRO A 154 5.66 -11.33 -21.83
CA PRO A 154 4.48 -12.07 -21.42
C PRO A 154 4.17 -13.22 -22.37
N GLY A 155 3.99 -14.42 -21.84
CA GLY A 155 3.70 -15.65 -22.58
C GLY A 155 2.25 -16.10 -22.47
N SER A 156 2.06 -17.35 -22.03
CA SER A 156 0.72 -17.91 -21.83
C SER A 156 0.04 -17.31 -20.62
N ILE A 157 -1.27 -17.17 -20.70
CA ILE A 157 -2.12 -16.74 -19.57
C ILE A 157 -2.11 -17.85 -18.52
N LEU A 158 -1.75 -17.50 -17.30
CA LEU A 158 -1.81 -18.37 -16.13
C LEU A 158 -3.15 -18.20 -15.41
N HIS A 159 -3.66 -16.96 -15.38
CA HIS A 159 -4.92 -16.62 -14.74
C HIS A 159 -5.56 -15.43 -15.46
N GLN A 160 -6.90 -15.44 -15.56
CA GLN A 160 -7.67 -14.33 -16.09
C GLN A 160 -9.05 -14.32 -15.45
N GLN A 161 -9.46 -13.16 -14.93
CA GLN A 161 -10.79 -12.95 -14.35
C GLN A 161 -11.34 -11.60 -14.78
N GLU A 162 -12.66 -11.52 -14.95
CA GLU A 162 -13.36 -10.28 -15.23
C GLU A 162 -13.55 -9.49 -13.93
N VAL A 163 -13.13 -8.23 -13.93
CA VAL A 163 -13.27 -7.31 -12.81
C VAL A 163 -13.66 -5.91 -13.30
N TYR A 164 -14.18 -5.09 -12.39
CA TYR A 164 -14.52 -3.70 -12.68
C TYR A 164 -13.48 -2.75 -12.11
N PRO A 165 -13.14 -1.65 -12.80
CA PRO A 165 -12.28 -0.64 -12.23
C PRO A 165 -12.92 -0.02 -11.00
N ASN A 166 -12.15 0.08 -9.93
CA ASN A 166 -12.56 0.75 -8.71
C ASN A 166 -11.78 2.06 -8.58
N HIS A 167 -12.49 3.18 -8.65
CA HIS A 167 -11.91 4.52 -8.53
C HIS A 167 -11.93 4.92 -7.06
N THR A 168 -10.78 4.82 -6.42
CA THR A 168 -10.60 5.22 -5.03
C THR A 168 -10.22 6.70 -4.94
N GLU A 169 -10.52 7.33 -3.81
CA GLU A 169 -10.09 8.69 -3.50
C GLU A 169 -8.66 8.68 -2.91
N ASN A 170 -8.00 9.84 -2.94
CA ASN A 170 -6.72 10.08 -2.25
C ASN A 170 -5.54 9.16 -2.62
N GLY A 171 -5.54 8.55 -3.80
CA GLY A 171 -4.44 7.70 -4.25
C GLY A 171 -4.40 6.31 -3.60
N GLU A 172 -5.50 5.88 -3.00
CA GLU A 172 -5.59 4.57 -2.38
C GLU A 172 -5.66 3.47 -3.44
N PHE A 173 -4.97 2.35 -3.19
CA PHE A 173 -5.03 1.16 -4.03
C PHE A 173 -6.28 0.33 -3.71
N HIS A 174 -6.87 -0.25 -4.76
CA HIS A 174 -7.90 -1.26 -4.62
C HIS A 174 -7.32 -2.67 -4.77
N TYR A 175 -7.74 -3.60 -3.90
CA TYR A 175 -7.32 -5.00 -3.92
C TYR A 175 -8.24 -5.83 -4.81
N TYR A 176 -7.69 -6.41 -5.86
CA TYR A 176 -8.33 -7.41 -6.69
C TYR A 176 -7.85 -8.80 -6.26
N TYR A 177 -8.65 -9.47 -5.43
CA TYR A 177 -8.34 -10.83 -5.02
C TYR A 177 -8.51 -11.78 -6.19
N LEU A 178 -7.58 -12.74 -6.32
CA LEU A 178 -7.66 -13.76 -7.35
C LEU A 178 -8.65 -14.83 -6.91
N ASP A 179 -9.53 -15.27 -7.83
CA ASP A 179 -10.50 -16.34 -7.59
C ASP A 179 -9.84 -17.74 -7.51
N SER A 180 -8.60 -17.85 -7.96
CA SER A 180 -7.77 -19.04 -7.88
C SER A 180 -6.35 -18.68 -7.42
N LEU A 181 -5.89 -19.35 -6.38
CA LEU A 181 -4.54 -19.16 -5.85
C LEU A 181 -3.56 -20.09 -6.55
N PHE A 182 -2.38 -19.59 -6.89
CA PHE A 182 -1.35 -20.42 -7.52
C PHE A 182 0.05 -19.97 -7.13
N GLN A 183 0.94 -20.96 -7.01
CA GLN A 183 2.34 -20.69 -6.70
C GLN A 183 3.07 -20.12 -7.89
N MET A 184 3.87 -19.11 -7.63
CA MET A 184 4.71 -18.42 -8.60
C MET A 184 6.18 -18.54 -8.19
N ILE A 185 7.04 -18.60 -9.18
CA ILE A 185 8.50 -18.50 -9.03
C ILE A 185 9.10 -17.88 -10.29
N GLY A 186 10.17 -17.13 -10.12
CA GLY A 186 10.84 -16.50 -11.25
C GLY A 186 10.08 -15.30 -11.81
N THR A 187 10.22 -15.05 -13.10
CA THR A 187 9.60 -13.89 -13.76
C THR A 187 8.17 -14.22 -14.19
N PHE A 188 7.26 -13.29 -13.91
CA PHE A 188 5.86 -13.31 -14.32
C PHE A 188 5.38 -11.91 -14.62
N TYR A 189 4.18 -11.79 -15.18
CA TYR A 189 3.59 -10.51 -15.54
C TYR A 189 2.17 -10.42 -14.99
N VAL A 190 1.79 -9.24 -14.50
CA VAL A 190 0.43 -8.90 -14.06
C VAL A 190 -0.06 -7.68 -14.82
N GLY A 191 -1.33 -7.59 -15.09
CA GLY A 191 -1.93 -6.45 -15.78
C GLY A 191 -3.33 -6.74 -16.25
N TRP A 192 -3.70 -6.21 -17.42
CA TRP A 192 -5.07 -6.38 -17.89
C TRP A 192 -5.20 -6.44 -19.41
N GLU A 193 -6.32 -6.96 -19.86
CA GLU A 193 -6.83 -6.86 -21.23
C GLU A 193 -8.05 -5.96 -21.21
N GLN A 194 -8.05 -4.93 -22.04
CA GLN A 194 -9.10 -3.95 -22.15
C GLN A 194 -10.21 -4.45 -23.07
N THR A 195 -11.48 -4.30 -22.64
CA THR A 195 -12.64 -4.84 -23.36
C THR A 195 -13.26 -3.85 -24.36
N THR A 196 -13.00 -2.54 -24.20
CA THR A 196 -13.54 -1.48 -25.03
C THR A 196 -12.48 -0.50 -25.51
N ASN A 197 -12.88 0.47 -26.33
CA ASN A 197 -12.02 1.58 -26.76
C ASN A 197 -11.94 2.71 -25.73
N ASP A 198 -12.71 2.65 -24.64
CA ASP A 198 -12.67 3.68 -23.61
C ASP A 198 -11.39 3.56 -22.80
N LEU A 199 -10.78 4.69 -22.46
CA LEU A 199 -9.56 4.72 -21.69
C LEU A 199 -9.79 4.13 -20.29
N LEU A 200 -9.07 3.07 -19.97
CA LEU A 200 -8.92 2.57 -18.61
C LEU A 200 -7.57 3.07 -18.07
N ASN A 201 -7.61 4.14 -17.30
CA ASN A 201 -6.42 4.85 -16.86
C ASN A 201 -5.90 4.27 -15.53
N ILE A 202 -4.73 3.64 -15.58
CA ILE A 202 -3.97 3.28 -14.36
C ILE A 202 -3.12 4.46 -13.89
N GLY A 203 -2.92 4.61 -12.58
CA GLY A 203 -2.00 5.60 -12.03
C GLY A 203 -0.58 5.41 -12.55
N LEU A 204 0.08 6.51 -12.85
CA LEU A 204 1.48 6.55 -13.31
C LEU A 204 2.30 7.45 -12.39
N ASP A 205 3.21 6.83 -11.64
CA ASP A 205 4.28 7.51 -10.91
C ASP A 205 5.36 7.95 -11.90
N LYS A 206 5.66 9.25 -11.94
CA LYS A 206 6.70 9.83 -12.79
C LYS A 206 8.00 10.14 -12.05
N ASN A 207 8.02 9.97 -10.73
CA ASN A 207 9.20 10.19 -9.89
C ASN A 207 10.20 9.05 -10.06
N LYS A 208 9.70 7.84 -10.30
CA LYS A 208 10.50 6.65 -10.57
C LYS A 208 10.13 6.05 -11.91
N SER A 209 11.10 5.57 -12.66
CA SER A 209 10.83 4.94 -13.94
C SER A 209 11.24 3.46 -13.93
N ALA A 210 10.24 2.63 -14.15
CA ALA A 210 10.38 1.18 -14.34
C ALA A 210 9.79 0.74 -15.70
N ASN A 211 9.81 1.62 -16.69
CA ASN A 211 9.21 1.39 -17.99
C ASN A 211 9.83 0.20 -18.75
N GLN A 212 11.08 -0.18 -18.45
CA GLN A 212 11.71 -1.40 -18.98
C GLN A 212 10.97 -2.69 -18.57
N PHE A 213 10.11 -2.64 -17.56
CA PHE A 213 9.27 -3.75 -17.12
C PHE A 213 7.82 -3.63 -17.57
N MET A 214 7.44 -2.52 -18.25
CA MET A 214 6.10 -2.26 -18.73
C MET A 214 5.97 -2.72 -20.20
N PHE A 215 5.01 -3.59 -20.48
CA PHE A 215 4.75 -4.11 -21.83
C PHE A 215 3.31 -3.84 -22.24
N TYR A 216 3.11 -3.58 -23.52
CA TYR A 216 1.79 -3.48 -24.13
C TYR A 216 1.69 -4.29 -25.40
N ASN A 217 0.49 -4.74 -25.74
CA ASN A 217 0.17 -5.43 -26.98
C ASN A 217 -1.15 -4.90 -27.53
N ILE A 218 -1.09 -4.32 -28.73
CA ILE A 218 -2.24 -3.75 -29.45
C ILE A 218 -2.60 -4.59 -30.68
N GLY A 219 -2.28 -5.89 -30.68
CA GLY A 219 -2.53 -6.82 -31.77
C GLY A 219 -1.31 -7.20 -32.60
N SER A 220 -0.18 -6.51 -32.46
CA SER A 220 1.06 -6.76 -33.21
C SER A 220 2.16 -7.50 -32.41
N GLY A 221 1.81 -8.03 -31.25
CA GLY A 221 2.75 -8.65 -30.30
C GLY A 221 3.15 -7.70 -29.16
N TRP A 222 3.93 -8.22 -28.21
CA TRP A 222 4.39 -7.47 -27.06
C TRP A 222 5.50 -6.48 -27.40
N THR A 223 5.33 -5.27 -26.94
CA THR A 223 6.30 -4.17 -27.08
C THR A 223 6.56 -3.57 -25.71
N ASN A 224 7.81 -3.25 -25.42
CA ASN A 224 8.18 -2.57 -24.20
C ASN A 224 7.75 -1.10 -24.24
N SER A 225 7.24 -0.55 -23.15
CA SER A 225 6.82 0.85 -23.10
C SER A 225 8.02 1.79 -23.15
N SER A 226 7.97 2.76 -24.04
CA SER A 226 8.93 3.87 -24.06
C SER A 226 8.56 5.01 -23.11
N TYR A 227 7.37 4.96 -22.50
CA TYR A 227 6.89 6.00 -21.59
C TYR A 227 7.62 5.91 -20.25
N PRO A 228 8.32 6.95 -19.79
CA PRO A 228 8.97 6.94 -18.49
C PRO A 228 7.93 6.98 -17.36
N GLY A 229 8.18 6.20 -16.32
CA GLY A 229 7.33 6.09 -15.15
C GLY A 229 7.14 4.67 -14.68
N SER A 230 6.30 4.51 -13.67
CA SER A 230 5.92 3.22 -13.08
C SER A 230 4.41 3.13 -12.96
N TRP A 231 3.80 2.06 -13.48
CA TRP A 231 2.36 1.85 -13.26
C TRP A 231 2.08 1.49 -11.81
N MET A 232 1.00 2.03 -11.27
CA MET A 232 0.55 1.74 -9.91
C MET A 232 -0.20 0.41 -9.87
N ILE A 233 0.57 -0.66 -10.04
CA ILE A 233 0.13 -2.07 -10.01
C ILE A 233 1.11 -2.82 -9.12
N ARG A 234 0.59 -3.58 -8.15
CA ARG A 234 1.39 -4.30 -7.16
C ARG A 234 0.84 -5.71 -6.95
N PRO A 235 1.58 -6.77 -7.30
CA PRO A 235 1.19 -8.12 -6.93
C PRO A 235 1.39 -8.35 -5.42
N ILE A 236 0.44 -9.04 -4.81
CA ILE A 236 0.44 -9.46 -3.41
C ILE A 236 0.71 -10.94 -3.35
N VAL A 237 1.78 -11.31 -2.67
CA VAL A 237 2.18 -12.70 -2.47
C VAL A 237 2.29 -13.02 -0.98
N SER A 238 2.01 -14.25 -0.59
CA SER A 238 2.21 -14.74 0.76
C SER A 238 2.24 -16.25 0.78
N MET A 239 3.16 -16.83 1.54
CA MET A 239 3.19 -18.28 1.78
C MET A 239 2.11 -18.73 2.76
N ASP A 240 1.67 -17.85 3.66
CA ASP A 240 0.59 -18.16 4.56
C ASP A 240 -0.73 -18.20 3.79
N GLU A 241 -1.55 -19.20 4.08
CA GLU A 241 -2.95 -19.12 3.71
C GLU A 241 -3.46 -17.78 4.27
N ILE A 242 -3.78 -16.85 3.37
CA ILE A 242 -4.79 -15.87 3.74
C ILE A 242 -6.01 -16.75 3.96
N ILE A 243 -6.24 -17.12 5.21
CA ILE A 243 -7.55 -17.55 5.60
C ILE A 243 -8.42 -16.36 5.19
N LEU A 244 -9.11 -16.51 4.05
CA LEU A 244 -10.32 -15.74 3.75
C LEU A 244 -11.38 -16.22 4.74
N THR A 245 -11.08 -16.20 6.03
CA THR A 245 -12.10 -15.86 6.94
C THR A 245 -12.53 -14.47 6.43
N GLN A 246 -13.79 -14.34 6.07
CA GLN A 246 -14.54 -13.17 6.44
C GLN A 246 -14.40 -12.99 7.97
N GLU A 247 -13.22 -12.84 8.47
CA GLU A 247 -12.96 -11.93 9.53
C GLU A 247 -13.23 -10.57 8.86
N GLU A 248 -14.52 -10.16 8.90
CA GLU A 248 -14.77 -8.83 9.38
C GLU A 248 -13.56 -8.52 10.23
N ILE A 249 -12.71 -7.58 9.78
CA ILE A 249 -11.75 -6.97 10.70
C ILE A 249 -12.68 -6.43 11.78
N LYS A 250 -12.95 -7.26 12.75
CA LYS A 250 -13.43 -6.87 14.05
C LYS A 250 -12.25 -6.15 14.70
N MET A 251 -11.91 -5.00 14.16
CA MET A 251 -11.51 -3.92 15.02
C MET A 251 -12.78 -3.67 15.83
N ASP A 252 -12.87 -4.29 16.99
CA ASP A 252 -13.85 -3.97 18.03
C ASP A 252 -13.59 -2.53 18.48
N ASN A 253 -13.78 -1.58 17.53
CA ASN A 253 -13.67 -0.16 17.83
C ASN A 253 -14.85 0.30 18.67
N PHE A 254 -15.89 -0.54 18.80
CA PHE A 254 -16.97 -0.30 19.74
C PHE A 254 -17.68 -1.62 20.09
N LYS A 255 -18.30 -1.64 21.26
CA LYS A 255 -19.21 -2.69 21.73
C LYS A 255 -20.57 -2.10 21.94
N LEU A 256 -21.63 -2.77 21.47
CA LEU A 256 -23.00 -2.38 21.71
C LEU A 256 -23.73 -3.44 22.54
N TYR A 257 -24.55 -2.99 23.48
CA TYR A 257 -25.36 -3.84 24.34
C TYR A 257 -26.53 -3.06 24.99
N PRO A 258 -27.65 -3.73 25.35
CA PRO A 258 -27.96 -5.11 24.98
C PRO A 258 -28.30 -5.26 23.51
N ASN A 259 -28.16 -6.46 22.97
CA ASN A 259 -28.65 -6.83 21.64
C ASN A 259 -29.27 -8.23 21.75
N PRO A 260 -30.60 -8.39 21.65
CA PRO A 260 -31.61 -7.37 21.33
C PRO A 260 -31.77 -6.25 22.38
N ALA A 261 -32.12 -5.05 21.91
CA ALA A 261 -32.36 -3.87 22.70
C ALA A 261 -33.86 -3.52 22.79
N LYS A 262 -34.30 -2.83 23.85
CA LYS A 262 -35.72 -2.43 24.01
C LYS A 262 -35.93 -0.92 24.00
N GLN A 263 -35.31 -0.22 24.90
CA GLN A 263 -35.48 1.23 25.08
C GLN A 263 -34.17 2.00 24.88
N GLU A 264 -33.07 1.37 25.22
CA GLU A 264 -31.75 1.98 25.23
C GLU A 264 -30.71 1.06 24.66
N LEU A 265 -29.74 1.66 23.99
CA LEU A 265 -28.57 1.00 23.42
C LEU A 265 -27.32 1.65 24.01
N ASN A 266 -26.50 0.87 24.69
CA ASN A 266 -25.22 1.33 25.22
C ASN A 266 -24.13 1.02 24.20
N ILE A 267 -23.28 1.98 23.94
CA ILE A 267 -22.18 1.88 22.99
C ILE A 267 -20.89 2.28 23.69
N LEU A 268 -19.94 1.37 23.77
CA LEU A 268 -18.61 1.62 24.33
C LEU A 268 -17.60 1.68 23.19
N PHE A 269 -16.90 2.78 23.05
CA PHE A 269 -15.93 3.03 21.99
C PHE A 269 -14.50 2.87 22.50
N SER A 270 -13.61 2.45 21.61
CA SER A 270 -12.15 2.48 21.85
C SER A 270 -11.54 3.87 21.61
N THR A 271 -12.29 4.80 20.98
CA THR A 271 -11.85 6.16 20.62
C THR A 271 -12.88 7.19 21.09
N ILE A 272 -12.50 8.46 21.08
CA ILE A 272 -13.39 9.61 21.29
C ILE A 272 -13.74 10.26 19.95
N ASP A 273 -14.71 11.20 19.96
CA ASP A 273 -15.14 11.97 18.78
C ASP A 273 -15.71 11.09 17.67
N ASN A 274 -16.70 10.28 18.02
CA ASN A 274 -17.36 9.37 17.11
C ASN A 274 -18.70 9.94 16.62
N LEU A 275 -18.99 9.79 15.33
CA LEU A 275 -20.32 9.99 14.77
C LEU A 275 -21.02 8.64 14.66
N ILE A 276 -22.22 8.56 15.29
CA ILE A 276 -23.09 7.39 15.26
C ILE A 276 -24.18 7.64 14.22
N LEU A 277 -24.42 6.67 13.35
CA LEU A 277 -25.50 6.68 12.37
C LEU A 277 -26.25 5.34 12.46
N ILE A 278 -27.58 5.38 12.50
CA ILE A 278 -28.42 4.19 12.52
C ILE A 278 -29.26 4.17 11.24
N TYR A 279 -29.24 3.05 10.56
CA TYR A 279 -29.98 2.82 9.32
C TYR A 279 -30.99 1.67 9.51
N ASN A 280 -32.13 1.79 8.87
CA ASN A 280 -33.07 0.69 8.72
C ASN A 280 -32.59 -0.28 7.60
N LEU A 281 -33.32 -1.38 7.39
CA LEU A 281 -32.97 -2.37 6.34
C LEU A 281 -33.10 -1.85 4.91
N GLN A 282 -33.80 -0.74 4.72
CA GLN A 282 -33.91 -0.06 3.41
C GLN A 282 -32.71 0.86 3.15
N GLY A 283 -31.81 1.00 4.12
CA GLY A 283 -30.64 1.90 4.03
C GLY A 283 -30.95 3.35 4.36
N GLU A 284 -32.16 3.67 4.88
CA GLU A 284 -32.51 5.02 5.28
C GLU A 284 -31.90 5.34 6.65
N LEU A 285 -31.29 6.51 6.78
CA LEU A 285 -30.78 7.03 8.04
C LEU A 285 -31.94 7.41 8.95
N VAL A 286 -32.14 6.68 10.04
CA VAL A 286 -33.24 6.87 11.00
C VAL A 286 -32.81 7.60 12.26
N LYS A 287 -31.51 7.60 12.59
CA LYS A 287 -31.00 8.32 13.77
C LYS A 287 -29.51 8.63 13.61
N ASN A 288 -29.08 9.77 14.16
CA ASN A 288 -27.67 10.11 14.27
C ASN A 288 -27.34 10.77 15.59
N SER A 289 -26.08 10.70 16.00
CA SER A 289 -25.56 11.36 17.20
C SER A 289 -24.06 11.53 17.13
N PHE A 290 -23.55 12.67 17.61
CA PHE A 290 -22.11 12.88 17.77
C PHE A 290 -21.74 12.69 19.25
N VAL A 291 -20.66 11.95 19.53
CA VAL A 291 -20.25 11.57 20.87
C VAL A 291 -18.76 11.84 21.04
N SER A 292 -18.43 12.76 21.94
CA SER A 292 -17.04 13.15 22.25
C SER A 292 -16.39 12.34 23.39
N THR A 293 -17.10 11.33 23.90
CA THR A 293 -16.63 10.44 24.96
C THR A 293 -16.48 9.01 24.45
N ASN A 294 -15.86 8.15 25.25
CA ASN A 294 -15.71 6.73 24.91
C ASN A 294 -16.95 5.88 25.26
N TYR A 295 -18.06 6.49 25.67
CA TYR A 295 -19.31 5.82 26.02
C TYR A 295 -20.50 6.68 25.61
N CYS A 296 -21.55 6.01 25.08
CA CYS A 296 -22.82 6.62 24.75
C CYS A 296 -23.97 5.71 25.19
N LYS A 297 -24.99 6.33 25.78
CA LYS A 297 -26.27 5.70 26.04
C LYS A 297 -27.30 6.33 25.10
N LEU A 298 -27.74 5.60 24.13
CA LEU A 298 -28.66 6.07 23.09
C LEU A 298 -30.08 5.60 23.38
N ASN A 299 -31.02 6.54 23.49
CA ASN A 299 -32.45 6.20 23.54
C ASN A 299 -32.93 5.81 22.15
N ILE A 300 -33.60 4.66 22.03
CA ILE A 300 -34.12 4.08 20.80
C ILE A 300 -35.63 3.80 20.85
N THR A 301 -36.34 4.39 21.78
CA THR A 301 -37.80 4.19 21.94
C THR A 301 -38.65 4.77 20.82
N ASP A 302 -38.07 5.62 20.00
CA ASP A 302 -38.65 6.22 18.81
C ASP A 302 -38.47 5.34 17.55
N LEU A 303 -37.73 4.22 17.65
CA LEU A 303 -37.53 3.28 16.57
C LEU A 303 -38.45 2.06 16.73
N SER A 304 -39.03 1.58 15.64
CA SER A 304 -39.88 0.39 15.63
C SER A 304 -39.08 -0.90 15.88
N SER A 305 -39.74 -1.93 16.39
CA SER A 305 -39.11 -3.25 16.48
C SER A 305 -38.63 -3.75 15.11
N GLY A 306 -37.43 -4.26 15.05
CA GLY A 306 -36.82 -4.71 13.82
C GLY A 306 -35.28 -4.75 13.86
N MET A 307 -34.68 -5.06 12.71
CA MET A 307 -33.24 -5.08 12.56
C MET A 307 -32.72 -3.74 12.00
N TYR A 308 -31.62 -3.27 12.55
CA TYR A 308 -30.96 -2.01 12.19
C TYR A 308 -29.47 -2.23 12.00
N VAL A 309 -28.84 -1.32 11.26
CA VAL A 309 -27.39 -1.24 11.10
C VAL A 309 -26.90 0.03 11.79
N LEU A 310 -26.03 -0.14 12.76
CA LEU A 310 -25.31 0.96 13.40
C LEU A 310 -23.97 1.14 12.72
N GLU A 311 -23.68 2.35 12.28
CA GLU A 311 -22.39 2.81 11.79
C GLU A 311 -21.76 3.73 12.83
N VAL A 312 -20.50 3.46 13.15
CA VAL A 312 -19.65 4.35 13.95
C VAL A 312 -18.51 4.80 13.09
N LYS A 313 -18.35 6.10 12.92
CA LYS A 313 -17.23 6.66 12.16
C LYS A 313 -16.57 7.81 12.92
N ASN A 314 -15.26 7.93 12.72
CA ASN A 314 -14.45 9.09 13.10
C ASN A 314 -13.50 9.43 11.95
N ASN A 315 -12.56 10.35 12.16
CA ASN A 315 -11.60 10.79 11.14
C ASN A 315 -10.66 9.69 10.60
N LYS A 316 -10.65 8.50 11.20
CA LYS A 316 -9.70 7.42 10.84
C LYS A 316 -10.38 6.10 10.47
N VAL A 317 -11.58 5.84 10.96
CA VAL A 317 -12.18 4.50 10.91
C VAL A 317 -13.69 4.60 10.71
N ARG A 318 -14.24 3.62 9.98
CA ARG A 318 -15.66 3.44 9.75
C ARG A 318 -16.02 1.99 10.00
N ASN A 319 -16.91 1.73 10.99
CA ASN A 319 -17.31 0.39 11.40
C ASN A 319 -18.82 0.24 11.44
N PHE A 320 -19.30 -0.96 11.18
CA PHE A 320 -20.72 -1.30 11.13
C PHE A 320 -21.02 -2.48 12.04
N GLN A 321 -22.15 -2.45 12.73
CA GLN A 321 -22.68 -3.58 13.49
C GLN A 321 -24.18 -3.64 13.40
N LYS A 322 -24.74 -4.86 13.20
CA LYS A 322 -26.19 -5.09 13.23
C LYS A 322 -26.68 -5.25 14.64
N PHE A 323 -27.89 -4.75 14.92
CA PHE A 323 -28.56 -4.94 16.18
C PHE A 323 -30.09 -5.05 15.97
N ILE A 324 -30.77 -5.60 16.96
CA ILE A 324 -32.21 -5.87 16.94
C ILE A 324 -32.88 -5.07 18.01
N ILE A 325 -34.03 -4.44 17.70
CA ILE A 325 -34.96 -3.80 18.63
C ILE A 325 -36.17 -4.71 18.80
N GLU A 326 -36.50 -5.06 20.05
CA GLU A 326 -37.70 -5.81 20.45
C GLU A 326 -38.85 -4.93 20.91
#